data_74a4c72ff4b7fd36b30ec14f5cc14224
#
_entry.id   74a4c72ff4b7fd36b30ec14f5cc14224
#
_cell.length_a   1.000
_cell.length_b   1.000
_cell.length_c   1.000
_cell.angle_alpha   90.00
_cell.angle_beta   90.00
_cell.angle_gamma   90.00
#
_symmetry.space_group_name_H-M   'P 1'
#
loop_
_entity.id
_entity.type
_entity.pdbx_description
1 polymer ?
#
loop_
_entity_poly.entity_id
_entity_poly.type
_entity_poly.pdbx_seq_one_letter_code
_entity_poly.pdbx_strand_id
1 'polypeptide(L)'
;MPKTKKAHRHAPDWIILTIACLAQFMVVLDVSIVNVALPSMQRDLHFTIDSAQWVVNAYVLTFAGFLLLGGRAADIFGRRRVYLTGLTVFTIASIGAGFAATGSQMVAVRALQGIGGAILSPATLTIIVTTFHGKRLPRALGLWSAVAGAGGAVGGLLGGLLTGWASWRWVFFINVPFGILAGVLALRYLREMRNRDAAVKLDVTGAVLVTGSLAALIYGVVNTTTVVNSRAIGWTATSTLLWFLGAALGLATFFIWETQVASHPLVPLRIFHVRSLSMANLVMLLIGGAFFSMWYFLTFYYQYILGYGPVKTGFAFLPMAIAIIVGAQTSSRLLPKLHARPLLLIGTSLATLGFLWLSRIGVHSSYTVDVLAPSALCALAIGLLFTPLASAATTGVDRADAGLASGVLNTSRQLGGSLGLAVLGTLAADASARFARPLSAAALTSGYERAFQVSAGIALIALATSLAVPKVIVAHPNH
;
A
#
# COMPACT_ATOMS: atom_id res chain seq x y z
N MET A 1 40.45 18.77 -34.58
CA MET A 1 39.79 17.48 -34.72
C MET A 1 38.54 17.49 -33.83
N PRO A 2 37.32 17.40 -34.36
CA PRO A 2 36.11 17.33 -33.53
C PRO A 2 36.03 15.95 -32.90
N LYS A 3 35.92 15.89 -31.57
CA LYS A 3 35.68 14.65 -30.83
C LYS A 3 34.36 14.04 -31.30
N THR A 4 34.44 12.90 -31.97
CA THR A 4 33.31 12.09 -32.38
C THR A 4 32.44 11.78 -31.16
N LYS A 5 31.24 12.37 -31.07
CA LYS A 5 30.22 11.96 -30.14
C LYS A 5 29.92 10.49 -30.41
N LYS A 6 30.36 9.59 -29.51
CA LYS A 6 29.94 8.19 -29.51
C LYS A 6 28.43 8.15 -29.67
N ALA A 7 27.95 7.63 -30.78
CA ALA A 7 26.55 7.36 -31.02
C ALA A 7 26.07 6.37 -29.94
N HIS A 8 25.44 6.89 -28.91
CA HIS A 8 24.83 6.03 -27.90
C HIS A 8 23.68 5.26 -28.57
N ARG A 9 23.90 3.95 -28.77
CA ARG A 9 22.83 3.02 -29.21
C ARG A 9 21.59 3.27 -28.38
N HIS A 10 20.44 3.49 -29.04
CA HIS A 10 19.15 3.55 -28.37
C HIS A 10 18.97 2.23 -27.60
N ALA A 11 18.74 2.31 -26.29
CA ALA A 11 18.39 1.11 -25.54
C ALA A 11 17.10 0.52 -26.13
N PRO A 12 17.03 -0.80 -26.35
CA PRO A 12 15.78 -1.42 -26.78
C PRO A 12 14.66 -1.15 -25.77
N ASP A 13 13.48 -0.81 -26.28
CA ASP A 13 12.29 -0.47 -25.46
C ASP A 13 12.01 -1.52 -24.38
N TRP A 14 12.20 -2.81 -24.70
CA TRP A 14 11.97 -3.89 -23.75
C TRP A 14 12.91 -3.85 -22.52
N ILE A 15 14.15 -3.38 -22.66
CA ILE A 15 15.08 -3.23 -21.52
C ILE A 15 14.58 -2.13 -20.57
N ILE A 16 14.12 -1.01 -21.12
CA ILE A 16 13.59 0.10 -20.32
C ILE A 16 12.33 -0.35 -19.55
N LEU A 17 11.45 -1.11 -20.24
CA LEU A 17 10.27 -1.69 -19.61
C LEU A 17 10.65 -2.68 -18.50
N THR A 18 11.64 -3.54 -18.74
CA THR A 18 12.16 -4.49 -17.73
C THR A 18 12.70 -3.77 -16.51
N ILE A 19 13.47 -2.69 -16.67
CA ILE A 19 13.99 -1.87 -15.56
C ILE A 19 12.84 -1.34 -14.69
N ALA A 20 11.82 -0.77 -15.31
CA ALA A 20 10.66 -0.23 -14.59
C ALA A 20 9.83 -1.34 -13.92
N CYS A 21 9.63 -2.47 -14.60
CA CYS A 21 8.88 -3.61 -14.07
C CYS A 21 9.59 -4.30 -12.91
N LEU A 22 10.92 -4.47 -12.96
CA LEU A 22 11.69 -5.07 -11.87
C LEU A 22 11.57 -4.25 -10.58
N ALA A 23 11.73 -2.93 -10.68
CA ALA A 23 11.62 -2.07 -9.51
C ALA A 23 10.21 -2.04 -8.93
N GLN A 24 9.18 -1.98 -9.78
CA GLN A 24 7.79 -2.02 -9.34
C GLN A 24 7.43 -3.39 -8.71
N PHE A 25 7.94 -4.47 -9.30
CA PHE A 25 7.80 -5.81 -8.72
C PHE A 25 8.38 -5.89 -7.31
N MET A 26 9.62 -5.40 -7.12
CA MET A 26 10.28 -5.36 -5.81
C MET A 26 9.44 -4.61 -4.76
N VAL A 27 8.95 -3.41 -5.10
CA VAL A 27 8.16 -2.58 -4.18
C VAL A 27 6.87 -3.29 -3.76
N VAL A 28 6.16 -3.94 -4.68
CA VAL A 28 4.90 -4.62 -4.38
C VAL A 28 5.13 -5.97 -3.72
N LEU A 29 6.16 -6.70 -4.16
CA LEU A 29 6.58 -7.95 -3.54
C LEU A 29 6.90 -7.76 -2.06
N ASP A 30 7.68 -6.72 -1.72
CA ASP A 30 8.09 -6.42 -0.35
C ASP A 30 6.91 -6.21 0.59
N VAL A 31 5.90 -5.48 0.16
CA VAL A 31 4.67 -5.29 0.96
C VAL A 31 3.95 -6.60 1.24
N SER A 32 3.89 -7.48 0.25
CA SER A 32 3.14 -8.74 0.35
C SER A 32 3.92 -9.82 1.12
N ILE A 33 5.22 -9.95 0.85
CA ILE A 33 6.08 -11.00 1.37
C ILE A 33 6.27 -10.90 2.90
N VAL A 34 6.36 -9.67 3.42
CA VAL A 34 6.57 -9.39 4.84
C VAL A 34 5.41 -9.86 5.70
N ASN A 35 4.16 -9.77 5.22
CA ASN A 35 2.99 -10.17 5.98
C ASN A 35 3.06 -11.62 6.46
N VAL A 36 3.45 -12.57 5.58
CA VAL A 36 3.53 -14.01 5.94
C VAL A 36 4.69 -14.30 6.89
N ALA A 37 5.77 -13.53 6.81
CA ALA A 37 6.94 -13.66 7.67
C ALA A 37 6.75 -13.01 9.06
N LEU A 38 5.76 -12.14 9.22
CA LEU A 38 5.57 -11.30 10.41
C LEU A 38 5.46 -12.09 11.73
N PRO A 39 4.70 -13.22 11.84
CA PRO A 39 4.68 -14.03 13.05
C PRO A 39 6.03 -14.65 13.41
N SER A 40 6.84 -14.99 12.41
CA SER A 40 8.20 -15.50 12.63
C SER A 40 9.15 -14.41 13.09
N MET A 41 9.06 -13.21 12.53
CA MET A 41 9.79 -12.03 12.99
C MET A 41 9.40 -11.66 14.42
N GLN A 42 8.11 -11.69 14.73
CA GLN A 42 7.60 -11.39 16.06
C GLN A 42 8.23 -12.30 17.13
N ARG A 43 8.30 -13.59 16.86
CA ARG A 43 8.90 -14.57 17.78
C ARG A 43 10.41 -14.36 17.93
N ASP A 44 11.12 -14.13 16.83
CA ASP A 44 12.59 -14.03 16.80
C ASP A 44 13.10 -12.71 17.39
N LEU A 45 12.39 -11.61 17.14
CA LEU A 45 12.74 -10.27 17.61
C LEU A 45 12.01 -9.86 18.91
N HIS A 46 11.22 -10.80 19.48
CA HIS A 46 10.52 -10.66 20.77
C HIS A 46 9.60 -9.43 20.87
N PHE A 47 8.90 -9.07 19.78
CA PHE A 47 7.89 -8.01 19.93
C PHE A 47 6.51 -8.56 20.32
N THR A 48 5.68 -7.67 20.85
CA THR A 48 4.26 -7.96 21.07
C THR A 48 3.53 -8.00 19.72
N ILE A 49 2.34 -8.63 19.69
CA ILE A 49 1.50 -8.65 18.48
C ILE A 49 1.16 -7.22 18.03
N ASP A 50 0.90 -6.32 18.99
CA ASP A 50 0.58 -4.91 18.71
C ASP A 50 1.78 -4.16 18.13
N SER A 51 2.99 -4.44 18.63
CA SER A 51 4.21 -3.84 18.08
C SER A 51 4.58 -4.38 16.69
N ALA A 52 4.17 -5.61 16.36
CA ALA A 52 4.43 -6.22 15.05
C ALA A 52 3.78 -5.43 13.90
N GLN A 53 2.63 -4.78 14.13
CA GLN A 53 2.00 -3.93 13.12
C GLN A 53 2.87 -2.75 12.70
N TRP A 54 3.82 -2.30 13.55
CA TRP A 54 4.75 -1.22 13.18
C TRP A 54 5.74 -1.61 12.10
N VAL A 55 6.08 -2.90 11.96
CA VAL A 55 6.91 -3.39 10.85
C VAL A 55 6.26 -3.09 9.50
N VAL A 56 4.94 -3.14 9.45
CA VAL A 56 4.13 -2.85 8.27
C VAL A 56 3.82 -1.36 8.19
N ASN A 57 3.32 -0.76 9.27
CA ASN A 57 2.90 0.64 9.30
C ASN A 57 4.03 1.61 9.02
N ALA A 58 5.24 1.38 9.55
CA ALA A 58 6.38 2.26 9.30
C ALA A 58 6.71 2.38 7.82
N TYR A 59 6.69 1.25 7.10
CA TYR A 59 6.88 1.23 5.64
C TYR A 59 5.75 1.94 4.91
N VAL A 60 4.50 1.54 5.18
CA VAL A 60 3.32 2.04 4.44
C VAL A 60 3.14 3.54 4.67
N LEU A 61 3.34 4.01 5.89
CA LEU A 61 3.22 5.41 6.26
C LEU A 61 4.26 6.29 5.56
N THR A 62 5.53 5.91 5.62
CA THR A 62 6.60 6.67 4.95
C THR A 62 6.48 6.57 3.44
N PHE A 63 6.09 5.42 2.90
CA PHE A 63 5.78 5.28 1.48
C PHE A 63 4.65 6.24 1.06
N ALA A 64 3.54 6.28 1.79
CA ALA A 64 2.40 7.14 1.46
C ALA A 64 2.77 8.63 1.55
N GLY A 65 3.43 9.02 2.65
CA GLY A 65 3.77 10.42 2.91
C GLY A 65 4.79 11.01 1.93
N PHE A 66 5.74 10.20 1.47
CA PHE A 66 6.77 10.66 0.52
C PHE A 66 6.48 10.33 -0.95
N LEU A 67 5.37 9.64 -1.26
CA LEU A 67 5.05 9.19 -2.62
C LEU A 67 4.95 10.34 -3.62
N LEU A 68 4.23 11.40 -3.27
CA LEU A 68 4.04 12.57 -4.13
C LEU A 68 5.33 13.38 -4.29
N LEU A 69 6.12 13.46 -3.21
CA LEU A 69 7.44 14.09 -3.25
C LEU A 69 8.37 13.33 -4.20
N GLY A 70 8.37 11.99 -4.15
CA GLY A 70 9.15 11.13 -5.05
C GLY A 70 8.78 11.33 -6.51
N GLY A 71 7.50 11.47 -6.82
CA GLY A 71 7.02 11.79 -8.17
C GLY A 71 7.58 13.12 -8.69
N ARG A 72 7.48 14.18 -7.90
CA ARG A 72 8.04 15.50 -8.26
C ARG A 72 9.56 15.50 -8.34
N ALA A 73 10.24 14.76 -7.48
CA ALA A 73 11.69 14.64 -7.51
C ALA A 73 12.19 14.13 -8.86
N ALA A 74 11.47 13.18 -9.48
CA ALA A 74 11.84 12.63 -10.79
C ALA A 74 11.82 13.69 -11.91
N ASP A 75 10.91 14.64 -11.85
CA ASP A 75 10.81 15.73 -12.83
C ASP A 75 11.92 16.78 -12.64
N ILE A 76 12.32 17.08 -11.39
CA ILE A 76 13.30 18.11 -11.05
C ILE A 76 14.73 17.63 -11.19
N PHE A 77 15.08 16.50 -10.56
CA PHE A 77 16.47 16.01 -10.47
C PHE A 77 16.86 15.07 -11.61
N GLY A 78 15.88 14.67 -12.41
CA GLY A 78 16.06 13.72 -13.50
C GLY A 78 15.72 12.28 -13.11
N ARG A 79 15.11 11.59 -14.05
CA ARG A 79 14.45 10.29 -13.83
C ARG A 79 15.41 9.17 -13.47
N ARG A 80 16.56 9.11 -14.14
CA ARG A 80 17.59 8.10 -13.87
C ARG A 80 18.16 8.26 -12.48
N ARG A 81 18.52 9.48 -12.09
CA ARG A 81 19.09 9.76 -10.75
C ARG A 81 18.10 9.39 -9.65
N VAL A 82 16.85 9.84 -9.77
CA VAL A 82 15.81 9.58 -8.77
C VAL A 82 15.50 8.08 -8.69
N TYR A 83 15.39 7.40 -9.82
CA TYR A 83 15.25 5.94 -9.88
C TYR A 83 16.39 5.23 -9.12
N LEU A 84 17.65 5.55 -9.43
CA LEU A 84 18.82 4.94 -8.79
C LEU A 84 18.89 5.27 -7.30
N THR A 85 18.57 6.49 -6.89
CA THR A 85 18.53 6.88 -5.47
C THR A 85 17.46 6.08 -4.72
N GLY A 86 16.23 6.01 -5.23
CA GLY A 86 15.15 5.23 -4.63
C GLY A 86 15.50 3.74 -4.54
N LEU A 87 16.06 3.18 -5.62
CA LEU A 87 16.51 1.78 -5.68
C LEU A 87 17.62 1.49 -4.66
N THR A 88 18.59 2.38 -4.54
CA THR A 88 19.71 2.23 -3.59
C THR A 88 19.21 2.29 -2.15
N VAL A 89 18.39 3.30 -1.81
CA VAL A 89 17.82 3.44 -0.47
C VAL A 89 16.97 2.22 -0.13
N PHE A 90 16.10 1.78 -1.03
CA PHE A 90 15.25 0.60 -0.85
C PHE A 90 16.09 -0.67 -0.61
N THR A 91 17.12 -0.90 -1.45
CA THR A 91 17.96 -2.10 -1.37
C THR A 91 18.82 -2.11 -0.11
N ILE A 92 19.45 -0.98 0.26
CA ILE A 92 20.24 -0.87 1.50
C ILE A 92 19.34 -1.08 2.73
N ALA A 93 18.16 -0.45 2.76
CA ALA A 93 17.21 -0.65 3.84
C ALA A 93 16.74 -2.11 3.92
N SER A 94 16.54 -2.78 2.78
CA SER A 94 16.21 -4.20 2.72
C SER A 94 17.33 -5.08 3.31
N ILE A 95 18.59 -4.78 3.00
CA ILE A 95 19.74 -5.44 3.62
C ILE A 95 19.71 -5.22 5.13
N GLY A 96 19.53 -3.97 5.57
CA GLY A 96 19.42 -3.63 6.99
C GLY A 96 18.30 -4.37 7.70
N ALA A 97 17.14 -4.56 7.07
CA ALA A 97 16.02 -5.33 7.60
C ALA A 97 16.39 -6.81 7.77
N GLY A 98 17.11 -7.40 6.82
CA GLY A 98 17.60 -8.77 6.93
C GLY A 98 18.58 -8.99 8.08
N PHE A 99 19.31 -7.97 8.50
CA PHE A 99 20.26 -8.00 9.63
C PHE A 99 19.67 -7.45 10.93
N ALA A 100 18.42 -7.01 10.97
CA ALA A 100 17.82 -6.47 12.19
C ALA A 100 17.84 -7.49 13.34
N ALA A 101 18.31 -7.04 14.49
CA ALA A 101 18.42 -7.84 15.72
C ALA A 101 17.37 -7.42 16.76
N THR A 102 16.72 -6.27 16.59
CA THR A 102 15.68 -5.76 17.49
C THR A 102 14.48 -5.22 16.72
N GLY A 103 13.32 -5.15 17.40
CA GLY A 103 12.11 -4.59 16.83
C GLY A 103 12.25 -3.13 16.41
N SER A 104 12.95 -2.32 17.21
CA SER A 104 13.18 -0.90 16.90
C SER A 104 14.05 -0.71 15.65
N GLN A 105 15.09 -1.53 15.49
CA GLN A 105 15.90 -1.54 14.28
C GLN A 105 15.05 -1.92 13.06
N MET A 106 14.22 -2.97 13.18
CA MET A 106 13.32 -3.40 12.12
C MET A 106 12.38 -2.25 11.71
N VAL A 107 11.72 -1.60 12.66
CA VAL A 107 10.80 -0.48 12.37
C VAL A 107 11.53 0.68 11.69
N ALA A 108 12.73 1.05 12.17
CA ALA A 108 13.52 2.13 11.57
C ALA A 108 13.94 1.85 10.12
N VAL A 109 14.45 0.64 9.85
CA VAL A 109 14.84 0.27 8.48
C VAL A 109 13.63 0.10 7.56
N ARG A 110 12.47 -0.33 8.09
CA ARG A 110 11.20 -0.37 7.33
C ARG A 110 10.73 1.04 6.95
N ALA A 111 10.85 2.01 7.86
CA ALA A 111 10.56 3.41 7.54
C ALA A 111 11.47 3.93 6.39
N LEU A 112 12.78 3.64 6.47
CA LEU A 112 13.72 4.01 5.43
C LEU A 112 13.42 3.31 4.09
N GLN A 113 13.04 2.03 4.13
CA GLN A 113 12.67 1.27 2.95
C GLN A 113 11.39 1.82 2.30
N GLY A 114 10.42 2.27 3.10
CA GLY A 114 9.22 2.96 2.61
C GLY A 114 9.55 4.26 1.87
N ILE A 115 10.50 5.07 2.37
CA ILE A 115 10.99 6.27 1.67
C ILE A 115 11.63 5.87 0.33
N GLY A 116 12.48 4.83 0.31
CA GLY A 116 13.07 4.30 -0.92
C GLY A 116 12.02 3.89 -1.95
N GLY A 117 11.00 3.16 -1.51
CA GLY A 117 9.86 2.75 -2.34
C GLY A 117 9.05 3.93 -2.87
N ALA A 118 8.81 4.95 -2.03
CA ALA A 118 8.09 6.17 -2.39
C ALA A 118 8.79 6.98 -3.49
N ILE A 119 10.11 6.97 -3.50
CA ILE A 119 10.91 7.60 -4.56
C ILE A 119 10.93 6.73 -5.82
N LEU A 120 11.05 5.41 -5.66
CA LEU A 120 11.24 4.47 -6.75
C LEU A 120 9.98 4.24 -7.59
N SER A 121 8.83 4.03 -6.94
CA SER A 121 7.58 3.65 -7.62
C SER A 121 7.08 4.71 -8.64
N PRO A 122 6.98 6.01 -8.33
CA PRO A 122 6.61 7.03 -9.31
C PRO A 122 7.65 7.19 -10.43
N ALA A 123 8.94 7.03 -10.11
CA ALA A 123 10.00 7.11 -11.11
C ALA A 123 9.86 6.02 -12.18
N THR A 124 9.43 4.80 -11.81
CA THR A 124 9.17 3.72 -12.78
C THR A 124 8.04 4.08 -13.75
N LEU A 125 6.95 4.62 -13.23
CA LEU A 125 5.82 5.05 -14.04
C LEU A 125 6.21 6.19 -14.99
N THR A 126 6.94 7.19 -14.49
CA THR A 126 7.42 8.32 -15.28
C THR A 126 8.36 7.87 -16.41
N ILE A 127 9.24 6.90 -16.17
CA ILE A 127 10.09 6.30 -17.18
C ILE A 127 9.25 5.67 -18.29
N ILE A 128 8.20 4.92 -17.97
CA ILE A 128 7.31 4.29 -18.94
C ILE A 128 6.57 5.33 -19.78
N VAL A 129 5.89 6.28 -19.15
CA VAL A 129 5.05 7.28 -19.83
C VAL A 129 5.87 8.13 -20.80
N THR A 130 7.15 8.35 -20.51
CA THR A 130 8.01 9.18 -21.34
C THR A 130 8.82 8.44 -22.39
N THR A 131 8.92 7.12 -22.24
CA THR A 131 9.61 6.29 -23.24
C THR A 131 8.64 5.75 -24.29
N PHE A 132 7.42 5.38 -23.85
CA PHE A 132 6.44 4.74 -24.74
C PHE A 132 5.37 5.75 -25.17
N HIS A 133 5.01 5.74 -26.47
CA HIS A 133 4.04 6.66 -27.07
C HIS A 133 3.03 5.90 -27.93
N GLY A 134 1.88 6.52 -28.21
CA GLY A 134 0.84 5.97 -29.08
C GLY A 134 0.36 4.59 -28.62
N LYS A 135 0.23 3.63 -29.53
CA LYS A 135 -0.28 2.26 -29.26
C LYS A 135 0.62 1.42 -28.34
N ARG A 136 1.87 1.85 -28.09
CA ARG A 136 2.83 1.12 -27.23
C ARG A 136 2.64 1.47 -25.75
N LEU A 137 2.20 2.69 -25.43
CA LEU A 137 2.03 3.15 -24.04
C LEU A 137 1.01 2.32 -23.27
N PRO A 138 -0.22 2.06 -23.75
CA PRO A 138 -1.19 1.23 -23.03
C PRO A 138 -0.69 -0.19 -22.77
N ARG A 139 0.08 -0.77 -23.72
CA ARG A 139 0.68 -2.11 -23.54
C ARG A 139 1.77 -2.11 -22.45
N ALA A 140 2.63 -1.09 -22.43
CA ALA A 140 3.69 -0.97 -21.42
C ALA A 140 3.10 -0.76 -20.01
N LEU A 141 2.06 0.10 -19.87
CA LEU A 141 1.33 0.29 -18.63
C LEU A 141 0.59 -0.96 -18.18
N GLY A 142 -0.02 -1.70 -19.13
CA GLY A 142 -0.68 -2.97 -18.86
C GLY A 142 0.29 -4.01 -18.29
N LEU A 143 1.47 -4.15 -18.88
CA LEU A 143 2.51 -5.09 -18.41
C LEU A 143 3.06 -4.66 -17.05
N TRP A 144 3.34 -3.36 -16.84
CA TRP A 144 3.79 -2.81 -15.55
C TRP A 144 2.77 -3.07 -14.43
N SER A 145 1.46 -2.88 -14.71
CA SER A 145 0.39 -3.17 -13.75
C SER A 145 0.24 -4.67 -13.49
N ALA A 146 0.40 -5.50 -14.53
CA ALA A 146 0.34 -6.97 -14.38
C ALA A 146 1.49 -7.49 -13.51
N VAL A 147 2.70 -6.95 -13.69
CA VAL A 147 3.87 -7.30 -12.88
C VAL A 147 3.70 -6.85 -11.44
N ALA A 148 3.10 -5.67 -11.19
CA ALA A 148 2.74 -5.22 -9.85
C ALA A 148 1.73 -6.18 -9.21
N GLY A 149 0.69 -6.59 -9.94
CA GLY A 149 -0.28 -7.57 -9.45
C GLY A 149 0.35 -8.92 -9.16
N ALA A 150 1.25 -9.39 -10.02
CA ALA A 150 2.00 -10.63 -9.82
C ALA A 150 2.89 -10.56 -8.56
N GLY A 151 3.55 -9.42 -8.30
CA GLY A 151 4.33 -9.20 -7.09
C GLY A 151 3.49 -9.40 -5.82
N GLY A 152 2.27 -8.85 -5.81
CA GLY A 152 1.33 -9.03 -4.69
C GLY A 152 0.89 -10.49 -4.50
N ALA A 153 0.58 -11.18 -5.60
CA ALA A 153 0.14 -12.58 -5.58
C ALA A 153 1.26 -13.55 -5.18
N VAL A 154 2.43 -13.37 -5.78
CA VAL A 154 3.60 -14.24 -5.55
C VAL A 154 4.26 -13.97 -4.19
N GLY A 155 4.12 -12.74 -3.66
CA GLY A 155 4.74 -12.35 -2.38
C GLY A 155 4.29 -13.19 -1.21
N GLY A 156 3.01 -13.51 -1.10
CA GLY A 156 2.50 -14.41 -0.06
C GLY A 156 3.11 -15.79 -0.12
N LEU A 157 3.21 -16.38 -1.32
CA LEU A 157 3.82 -17.68 -1.55
C LEU A 157 5.33 -17.66 -1.25
N LEU A 158 6.07 -16.72 -1.85
CA LEU A 158 7.52 -16.60 -1.63
C LEU A 158 7.83 -16.33 -0.17
N GLY A 159 7.02 -15.47 0.51
CA GLY A 159 7.16 -15.21 1.93
C GLY A 159 7.06 -16.46 2.77
N GLY A 160 6.08 -17.31 2.46
CA GLY A 160 5.92 -18.61 3.10
C GLY A 160 7.09 -19.55 2.86
N LEU A 161 7.50 -19.69 1.60
CA LEU A 161 8.60 -20.59 1.21
C LEU A 161 9.93 -20.15 1.83
N LEU A 162 10.32 -18.90 1.69
CA LEU A 162 11.58 -18.38 2.23
C LEU A 162 11.62 -18.44 3.76
N THR A 163 10.50 -18.09 4.41
CA THR A 163 10.41 -18.13 5.88
C THR A 163 10.44 -19.57 6.40
N GLY A 164 9.80 -20.50 5.72
CA GLY A 164 9.70 -21.88 6.15
C GLY A 164 10.94 -22.73 5.86
N TRP A 165 11.65 -22.49 4.73
CA TRP A 165 12.80 -23.30 4.34
C TRP A 165 14.14 -22.71 4.75
N ALA A 166 14.23 -21.41 4.91
CA ALA A 166 15.46 -20.74 5.29
C ALA A 166 15.30 -19.91 6.56
N SER A 167 14.83 -18.67 6.44
CA SER A 167 14.56 -17.76 7.56
C SER A 167 13.71 -16.60 7.04
N TRP A 168 12.94 -15.95 7.94
CA TRP A 168 12.23 -14.71 7.62
C TRP A 168 13.16 -13.60 7.08
N ARG A 169 14.44 -13.62 7.40
CA ARG A 169 15.45 -12.66 6.91
C ARG A 169 15.57 -12.67 5.39
N TRP A 170 15.35 -13.80 4.76
CA TRP A 170 15.43 -13.96 3.31
C TRP A 170 14.31 -13.25 2.56
N VAL A 171 13.19 -12.91 3.22
CA VAL A 171 12.15 -12.09 2.59
C VAL A 171 12.64 -10.68 2.27
N PHE A 172 13.69 -10.22 2.94
CA PHE A 172 14.36 -8.96 2.65
C PHE A 172 15.53 -9.14 1.69
N PHE A 173 16.35 -10.17 1.90
CA PHE A 173 17.51 -10.41 1.03
C PHE A 173 17.13 -10.73 -0.41
N ILE A 174 15.95 -11.25 -0.69
CA ILE A 174 15.45 -11.49 -2.05
C ILE A 174 15.42 -10.20 -2.90
N ASN A 175 15.24 -9.04 -2.28
CA ASN A 175 15.26 -7.76 -2.99
C ASN A 175 16.65 -7.38 -3.50
N VAL A 176 17.72 -7.91 -2.91
CA VAL A 176 19.10 -7.53 -3.24
C VAL A 176 19.49 -7.91 -4.67
N PRO A 177 19.33 -9.16 -5.14
CA PRO A 177 19.67 -9.52 -6.51
C PRO A 177 18.83 -8.75 -7.54
N PHE A 178 17.52 -8.53 -7.26
CA PHE A 178 16.68 -7.72 -8.13
C PHE A 178 17.14 -6.26 -8.16
N GLY A 179 17.51 -5.69 -7.00
CA GLY A 179 18.02 -4.34 -6.87
C GLY A 179 19.34 -4.14 -7.63
N ILE A 180 20.27 -5.07 -7.49
CA ILE A 180 21.56 -5.04 -8.22
C ILE A 180 21.30 -5.13 -9.73
N LEU A 181 20.49 -6.08 -10.18
CA LEU A 181 20.16 -6.25 -11.60
C LEU A 181 19.51 -4.99 -12.18
N ALA A 182 18.47 -4.47 -11.50
CA ALA A 182 17.79 -3.25 -11.92
C ALA A 182 18.73 -2.04 -11.94
N GLY A 183 19.64 -1.92 -10.96
CA GLY A 183 20.65 -0.87 -10.86
C GLY A 183 21.67 -0.92 -12.01
N VAL A 184 22.23 -2.10 -12.29
CA VAL A 184 23.18 -2.30 -13.39
C VAL A 184 22.53 -1.98 -14.73
N LEU A 185 21.32 -2.48 -14.97
CA LEU A 185 20.56 -2.18 -16.19
C LEU A 185 20.25 -0.68 -16.31
N ALA A 186 19.85 -0.03 -15.21
CA ALA A 186 19.56 1.40 -15.21
C ALA A 186 20.81 2.25 -15.45
N LEU A 187 21.96 1.91 -14.85
CA LEU A 187 23.21 2.58 -15.07
C LEU A 187 23.66 2.50 -16.54
N ARG A 188 23.42 1.36 -17.18
CA ARG A 188 23.88 1.11 -18.56
C ARG A 188 22.94 1.65 -19.63
N TYR A 189 21.61 1.60 -19.37
CA TYR A 189 20.60 1.81 -20.42
C TYR A 189 19.67 3.00 -20.20
N LEU A 190 19.43 3.45 -18.95
CA LEU A 190 18.63 4.64 -18.73
C LEU A 190 19.44 5.90 -19.04
N ARG A 191 18.86 6.77 -19.87
CA ARG A 191 19.39 8.10 -20.13
C ARG A 191 18.84 9.08 -19.08
N GLU A 192 19.69 10.05 -18.70
CA GLU A 192 19.22 11.15 -17.87
C GLU A 192 18.32 12.06 -18.73
N MET A 193 17.09 12.18 -18.33
CA MET A 193 16.14 13.10 -18.90
C MET A 193 15.67 14.03 -17.77
N ARG A 194 16.09 15.28 -17.84
CA ARG A 194 15.72 16.33 -16.90
C ARG A 194 14.91 17.38 -17.64
N ASN A 195 13.80 17.78 -17.09
CA ASN A 195 13.09 18.96 -17.57
C ASN A 195 13.82 20.21 -17.05
N ARG A 196 14.51 20.94 -17.93
CA ARG A 196 15.32 22.12 -17.56
C ARG A 196 14.45 23.33 -17.20
N ASP A 197 13.18 23.36 -17.60
CA ASP A 197 12.28 24.49 -17.41
C ASP A 197 11.49 24.41 -16.10
N ALA A 198 11.67 23.36 -15.30
CA ALA A 198 10.97 23.22 -14.03
C ALA A 198 11.66 24.03 -12.91
N ALA A 199 11.26 25.30 -12.76
CA ALA A 199 11.54 26.11 -11.57
C ALA A 199 10.76 25.62 -10.32
N VAL A 200 10.37 24.34 -10.30
CA VAL A 200 9.53 23.72 -9.27
C VAL A 200 10.42 23.31 -8.10
N LYS A 201 10.11 23.78 -6.90
CA LYS A 201 10.75 23.34 -5.65
C LYS A 201 10.02 22.13 -5.07
N LEU A 202 10.76 21.25 -4.37
CA LEU A 202 10.17 20.18 -3.59
C LEU A 202 9.59 20.72 -2.29
N ASP A 203 8.36 20.34 -1.98
CA ASP A 203 7.76 20.60 -0.68
C ASP A 203 8.09 19.49 0.33
N VAL A 204 9.36 19.49 0.76
CA VAL A 204 9.83 18.55 1.79
C VAL A 204 9.15 18.81 3.12
N THR A 205 8.90 20.09 3.44
CA THR A 205 8.24 20.49 4.70
C THR A 205 6.82 19.92 4.77
N GLY A 206 6.02 20.06 3.71
CA GLY A 206 4.68 19.46 3.65
C GLY A 206 4.71 17.95 3.79
N ALA A 207 5.67 17.27 3.12
CA ALA A 207 5.81 15.80 3.23
C ALA A 207 6.18 15.37 4.66
N VAL A 208 7.08 16.06 5.34
CA VAL A 208 7.46 15.76 6.72
C VAL A 208 6.30 16.04 7.69
N LEU A 209 5.60 17.17 7.50
CA LEU A 209 4.45 17.53 8.33
C LEU A 209 3.34 16.48 8.24
N VAL A 210 2.91 16.11 7.03
CA VAL A 210 1.82 15.13 6.88
C VAL A 210 2.25 13.75 7.39
N THR A 211 3.48 13.31 7.07
CA THR A 211 3.98 12.01 7.51
C THR A 211 4.12 11.94 9.03
N GLY A 212 4.71 12.97 9.65
CA GLY A 212 4.89 13.05 11.09
C GLY A 212 3.54 13.13 11.84
N SER A 213 2.58 13.90 11.32
CA SER A 213 1.24 14.00 11.91
C SER A 213 0.48 12.68 11.86
N LEU A 214 0.55 11.97 10.74
CA LEU A 214 -0.06 10.65 10.60
C LEU A 214 0.66 9.59 11.46
N ALA A 215 1.98 9.70 11.61
CA ALA A 215 2.73 8.84 12.54
C ALA A 215 2.28 9.07 13.99
N ALA A 216 2.11 10.33 14.40
CA ALA A 216 1.61 10.68 15.72
C ALA A 216 0.18 10.15 15.94
N LEU A 217 -0.69 10.27 14.94
CA LEU A 217 -2.06 9.74 14.99
C LEU A 217 -2.06 8.21 15.18
N ILE A 218 -1.30 7.49 14.35
CA ILE A 218 -1.20 6.04 14.40
C ILE A 218 -0.60 5.60 15.74
N TYR A 219 0.45 6.27 16.20
CA TYR A 219 1.06 5.98 17.49
C TYR A 219 0.06 6.20 18.63
N GLY A 220 -0.69 7.30 18.62
CA GLY A 220 -1.74 7.57 19.60
C GLY A 220 -2.78 6.44 19.65
N VAL A 221 -3.23 5.94 18.50
CA VAL A 221 -4.17 4.82 18.42
C VAL A 221 -3.57 3.54 19.00
N VAL A 222 -2.37 3.16 18.57
CA VAL A 222 -1.69 1.92 19.04
C VAL A 222 -1.32 2.01 20.53
N ASN A 223 -0.97 3.20 21.01
CA ASN A 223 -0.61 3.43 22.41
C ASN A 223 -1.75 3.12 23.39
N THR A 224 -3.00 3.16 22.95
CA THR A 224 -4.16 2.86 23.80
C THR A 224 -4.16 1.44 24.37
N THR A 225 -3.60 0.47 23.64
CA THR A 225 -3.49 -0.94 24.06
C THR A 225 -2.16 -1.26 24.77
N THR A 226 -1.22 -0.33 24.81
CA THR A 226 0.06 -0.52 25.51
C THR A 226 -0.20 -0.71 27.00
N VAL A 227 0.34 -1.80 27.58
CA VAL A 227 0.16 -2.13 28.98
C VAL A 227 1.28 -1.54 29.82
N VAL A 228 0.93 -0.71 30.81
CA VAL A 228 1.83 -0.14 31.79
C VAL A 228 1.27 -0.47 33.19
N ASN A 229 2.11 -1.03 34.07
CA ASN A 229 1.70 -1.45 35.41
C ASN A 229 0.43 -2.35 35.43
N SER A 230 0.40 -3.33 34.51
CA SER A 230 -0.72 -4.30 34.35
C SER A 230 -2.06 -3.68 33.92
N ARG A 231 -2.06 -2.44 33.42
CA ARG A 231 -3.27 -1.79 32.88
C ARG A 231 -2.98 -1.24 31.48
N ALA A 232 -3.93 -1.38 30.57
CA ALA A 232 -3.86 -0.70 29.28
C ALA A 232 -3.94 0.82 29.50
N ILE A 233 -3.16 1.58 28.73
CA ILE A 233 -3.14 3.05 28.80
C ILE A 233 -4.52 3.63 28.54
N GLY A 234 -5.23 3.11 27.53
CA GLY A 234 -6.60 3.51 27.19
C GLY A 234 -6.70 4.80 26.37
N TRP A 235 -7.91 5.04 25.85
CA TRP A 235 -8.22 6.16 24.94
C TRP A 235 -8.19 7.53 25.60
N THR A 236 -8.46 7.63 26.90
CA THR A 236 -8.57 8.88 27.67
C THR A 236 -7.28 9.24 28.42
N ALA A 237 -6.24 8.43 28.30
CA ALA A 237 -4.98 8.69 28.96
C ALA A 237 -4.33 9.97 28.41
N THR A 238 -3.71 10.75 29.30
CA THR A 238 -3.05 12.00 28.92
C THR A 238 -2.02 11.80 27.81
N SER A 239 -1.22 10.72 27.84
CA SER A 239 -0.26 10.39 26.77
C SER A 239 -0.95 10.18 25.42
N THR A 240 -2.06 9.44 25.38
CA THR A 240 -2.82 9.20 24.15
C THR A 240 -3.41 10.51 23.62
N LEU A 241 -4.02 11.32 24.50
CA LEU A 241 -4.58 12.62 24.11
C LEU A 241 -3.52 13.60 23.62
N LEU A 242 -2.31 13.59 24.19
CA LEU A 242 -1.20 14.42 23.71
C LEU A 242 -0.75 14.00 22.29
N TRP A 243 -0.73 12.70 21.97
CA TRP A 243 -0.44 12.23 20.62
C TRP A 243 -1.53 12.64 19.63
N PHE A 244 -2.81 12.56 20.00
CA PHE A 244 -3.90 13.02 19.15
C PHE A 244 -3.88 14.55 18.97
N LEU A 245 -3.59 15.30 20.01
CA LEU A 245 -3.41 16.75 19.91
C LEU A 245 -2.23 17.10 18.99
N GLY A 246 -1.09 16.44 19.16
CA GLY A 246 0.08 16.62 18.28
C GLY A 246 -0.23 16.29 16.82
N ALA A 247 -0.97 15.21 16.57
CA ALA A 247 -1.44 14.85 15.23
C ALA A 247 -2.39 15.90 14.64
N ALA A 248 -3.34 16.38 15.43
CA ALA A 248 -4.30 17.40 15.00
C ALA A 248 -3.62 18.74 14.69
N LEU A 249 -2.71 19.20 15.56
CA LEU A 249 -1.93 20.41 15.36
C LEU A 249 -1.00 20.28 14.14
N GLY A 250 -0.35 19.14 13.99
CA GLY A 250 0.52 18.88 12.84
C GLY A 250 -0.25 18.85 11.51
N LEU A 251 -1.43 18.22 11.46
CA LEU A 251 -2.30 18.26 10.28
C LEU A 251 -2.82 19.66 10.00
N ALA A 252 -3.23 20.41 11.02
CA ALA A 252 -3.63 21.80 10.86
C ALA A 252 -2.49 22.65 10.29
N THR A 253 -1.27 22.48 10.82
CA THR A 253 -0.07 23.15 10.31
C THR A 253 0.22 22.74 8.86
N PHE A 254 0.06 21.45 8.52
CA PHE A 254 0.19 20.97 7.15
C PHE A 254 -0.81 21.66 6.21
N PHE A 255 -2.09 21.73 6.58
CA PHE A 255 -3.11 22.41 5.75
C PHE A 255 -2.83 23.91 5.59
N ILE A 256 -2.39 24.59 6.65
CA ILE A 256 -1.99 26.01 6.58
C ILE A 256 -0.77 26.15 5.66
N TRP A 257 0.21 25.28 5.80
CA TRP A 257 1.41 25.26 4.95
C TRP A 257 1.05 25.09 3.47
N GLU A 258 0.26 24.08 3.13
CA GLU A 258 -0.16 23.77 1.75
C GLU A 258 -0.98 24.89 1.09
N THR A 259 -1.80 25.61 1.91
CA THR A 259 -2.72 26.62 1.37
C THR A 259 -2.14 28.02 1.32
N GLN A 260 -1.23 28.36 2.25
CA GLN A 260 -0.81 29.75 2.46
C GLN A 260 0.69 29.97 2.27
N VAL A 261 1.53 28.95 2.46
CA VAL A 261 2.99 29.10 2.51
C VAL A 261 3.68 28.39 1.35
N ALA A 262 3.24 27.18 1.00
CA ALA A 262 3.89 26.40 -0.04
C ALA A 262 3.71 27.05 -1.42
N SER A 263 4.81 27.48 -2.03
CA SER A 263 4.80 27.99 -3.42
C SER A 263 4.46 26.88 -4.44
N HIS A 264 4.76 25.65 -4.10
CA HIS A 264 4.50 24.46 -4.92
C HIS A 264 3.97 23.32 -4.04
N PRO A 265 2.69 23.37 -3.62
CA PRO A 265 2.11 22.42 -2.70
C PRO A 265 2.18 20.99 -3.22
N LEU A 266 2.32 20.00 -2.31
CA LEU A 266 2.30 18.56 -2.64
C LEU A 266 0.97 18.19 -3.29
N VAL A 267 -0.12 18.67 -2.70
CA VAL A 267 -1.47 18.40 -3.15
C VAL A 267 -2.24 19.73 -3.24
N PRO A 268 -2.34 20.32 -4.43
CA PRO A 268 -3.20 21.48 -4.61
C PRO A 268 -4.64 21.14 -4.23
N LEU A 269 -5.17 21.72 -3.16
CA LEU A 269 -6.50 21.36 -2.63
C LEU A 269 -7.63 21.62 -3.65
N ARG A 270 -7.40 22.41 -4.68
CA ARG A 270 -8.33 22.65 -5.80
C ARG A 270 -8.79 21.35 -6.48
N ILE A 271 -7.95 20.28 -6.52
CA ILE A 271 -8.32 19.04 -7.18
C ILE A 271 -9.47 18.31 -6.47
N PHE A 272 -9.62 18.52 -5.16
CA PHE A 272 -10.71 17.92 -4.38
C PHE A 272 -12.08 18.59 -4.62
N HIS A 273 -12.14 19.71 -5.34
CA HIS A 273 -13.42 20.24 -5.83
C HIS A 273 -14.06 19.32 -6.89
N VAL A 274 -13.25 18.47 -7.56
CA VAL A 274 -13.76 17.44 -8.46
C VAL A 274 -14.39 16.30 -7.63
N ARG A 275 -15.72 16.30 -7.54
CA ARG A 275 -16.50 15.36 -6.71
C ARG A 275 -16.15 13.89 -6.99
N SER A 276 -15.91 13.54 -8.26
CA SER A 276 -15.56 12.17 -8.65
C SER A 276 -14.24 11.74 -8.01
N LEU A 277 -13.22 12.60 -8.06
CA LEU A 277 -11.91 12.37 -7.44
C LEU A 277 -12.04 12.25 -5.92
N SER A 278 -12.73 13.17 -5.26
CA SER A 278 -12.86 13.19 -3.80
C SER A 278 -13.58 11.94 -3.27
N MET A 279 -14.68 11.54 -3.91
CA MET A 279 -15.40 10.32 -3.53
C MET A 279 -14.60 9.05 -3.83
N ALA A 280 -13.89 8.97 -4.95
CA ALA A 280 -13.01 7.85 -5.26
C ALA A 280 -11.88 7.70 -4.23
N ASN A 281 -11.26 8.80 -3.80
CA ASN A 281 -10.22 8.80 -2.78
C ASN A 281 -10.77 8.37 -1.41
N LEU A 282 -11.96 8.81 -1.02
CA LEU A 282 -12.59 8.40 0.22
C LEU A 282 -12.93 6.90 0.22
N VAL A 283 -13.50 6.38 -0.88
CA VAL A 283 -13.75 4.93 -1.04
C VAL A 283 -12.43 4.16 -0.99
N MET A 284 -11.38 4.65 -1.67
CA MET A 284 -10.07 3.99 -1.70
C MET A 284 -9.42 3.95 -0.30
N LEU A 285 -9.54 5.02 0.47
CA LEU A 285 -9.03 5.09 1.84
C LEU A 285 -9.73 4.07 2.75
N LEU A 286 -11.05 4.01 2.70
CA LEU A 286 -11.85 3.08 3.50
C LEU A 286 -11.56 1.62 3.13
N ILE A 287 -11.62 1.31 1.85
CA ILE A 287 -11.37 -0.05 1.33
C ILE A 287 -9.90 -0.45 1.56
N GLY A 288 -8.96 0.48 1.35
CA GLY A 288 -7.54 0.25 1.65
C GLY A 288 -7.32 -0.21 3.09
N GLY A 289 -7.99 0.44 4.05
CA GLY A 289 -7.91 0.09 5.47
C GLY A 289 -8.42 -1.32 5.78
N ALA A 290 -9.62 -1.64 5.31
CA ALA A 290 -10.24 -2.93 5.56
C ALA A 290 -9.44 -4.09 4.95
N PHE A 291 -9.05 -3.96 3.67
CA PHE A 291 -8.36 -5.04 2.97
C PHE A 291 -6.92 -5.24 3.41
N PHE A 292 -6.19 -4.15 3.68
CA PHE A 292 -4.80 -4.26 4.13
C PHE A 292 -4.73 -4.98 5.48
N SER A 293 -5.65 -4.65 6.39
CA SER A 293 -5.77 -5.29 7.70
C SER A 293 -6.20 -6.77 7.59
N MET A 294 -7.02 -7.12 6.59
CA MET A 294 -7.44 -8.49 6.35
C MET A 294 -6.22 -9.42 6.13
N TRP A 295 -5.24 -9.01 5.30
CA TRP A 295 -4.02 -9.79 5.07
C TRP A 295 -3.24 -10.01 6.37
N TYR A 296 -3.15 -8.98 7.20
CA TYR A 296 -2.49 -9.04 8.50
C TYR A 296 -3.19 -10.07 9.42
N PHE A 297 -4.49 -9.92 9.66
CA PHE A 297 -5.22 -10.80 10.57
C PHE A 297 -5.30 -12.24 10.07
N LEU A 298 -5.51 -12.47 8.78
CA LEU A 298 -5.51 -13.81 8.21
C LEU A 298 -4.16 -14.50 8.36
N THR A 299 -3.03 -13.77 8.24
CA THR A 299 -1.71 -14.35 8.47
C THR A 299 -1.58 -14.88 9.90
N PHE A 300 -1.97 -14.08 10.88
CA PHE A 300 -1.93 -14.49 12.29
C PHE A 300 -2.93 -15.59 12.59
N TYR A 301 -4.14 -15.53 12.02
CA TYR A 301 -5.15 -16.57 12.15
C TYR A 301 -4.65 -17.93 11.60
N TYR A 302 -4.08 -17.95 10.40
CA TYR A 302 -3.52 -19.17 9.82
C TYR A 302 -2.42 -19.77 10.69
N GLN A 303 -1.52 -18.95 11.23
CA GLN A 303 -0.36 -19.44 11.96
C GLN A 303 -0.66 -19.74 13.43
N TYR A 304 -1.45 -18.93 14.13
CA TYR A 304 -1.71 -19.08 15.56
C TYR A 304 -2.97 -19.88 15.90
N ILE A 305 -4.00 -19.82 15.04
CA ILE A 305 -5.27 -20.53 15.30
C ILE A 305 -5.31 -21.86 14.53
N LEU A 306 -5.08 -21.84 13.22
CA LEU A 306 -5.07 -23.05 12.41
C LEU A 306 -3.77 -23.84 12.48
N GLY A 307 -2.72 -23.33 13.16
CA GLY A 307 -1.43 -24.01 13.33
C GLY A 307 -0.66 -24.22 12.02
N TYR A 308 -0.91 -23.40 10.99
CA TYR A 308 -0.21 -23.54 9.72
C TYR A 308 1.21 -23.02 9.84
N GLY A 309 2.18 -23.78 9.30
CA GLY A 309 3.52 -23.26 9.09
C GLY A 309 3.54 -22.17 8.00
N PRO A 310 4.63 -21.38 7.90
CA PRO A 310 4.75 -20.30 6.91
C PRO A 310 4.49 -20.76 5.46
N VAL A 311 4.98 -21.93 5.07
CA VAL A 311 4.78 -22.50 3.73
C VAL A 311 3.30 -22.71 3.43
N LYS A 312 2.59 -23.39 4.34
CA LYS A 312 1.15 -23.68 4.20
C LYS A 312 0.34 -22.38 4.19
N THR A 313 0.74 -21.38 5.00
CA THR A 313 0.16 -20.04 5.00
C THR A 313 0.32 -19.36 3.64
N GLY A 314 1.50 -19.44 3.03
CA GLY A 314 1.75 -18.89 1.70
C GLY A 314 0.83 -19.50 0.62
N PHE A 315 0.67 -20.82 0.63
CA PHE A 315 -0.26 -21.52 -0.27
C PHE A 315 -1.72 -21.16 0.00
N ALA A 316 -2.10 -20.94 1.27
CA ALA A 316 -3.46 -20.53 1.63
C ALA A 316 -3.88 -19.17 1.06
N PHE A 317 -2.94 -18.30 0.70
CA PHE A 317 -3.21 -17.02 0.05
C PHE A 317 -3.36 -17.09 -1.48
N LEU A 318 -2.93 -18.16 -2.15
CA LEU A 318 -2.99 -18.28 -3.60
C LEU A 318 -4.40 -18.12 -4.19
N PRO A 319 -5.45 -18.74 -3.63
CA PRO A 319 -6.81 -18.55 -4.15
C PRO A 319 -7.28 -17.11 -4.10
N MET A 320 -6.90 -16.36 -3.06
CA MET A 320 -7.20 -14.93 -2.95
C MET A 320 -6.49 -14.13 -4.05
N ALA A 321 -5.23 -14.44 -4.33
CA ALA A 321 -4.48 -13.80 -5.40
C ALA A 321 -5.15 -14.03 -6.77
N ILE A 322 -5.61 -15.25 -7.03
CA ILE A 322 -6.36 -15.59 -8.25
C ILE A 322 -7.68 -14.80 -8.30
N ALA A 323 -8.40 -14.72 -7.19
CA ALA A 323 -9.66 -13.98 -7.10
C ALA A 323 -9.48 -12.48 -7.39
N ILE A 324 -8.38 -11.84 -6.92
CA ILE A 324 -8.04 -10.45 -7.26
C ILE A 324 -7.85 -10.30 -8.78
N ILE A 325 -7.11 -11.21 -9.41
CA ILE A 325 -6.84 -11.17 -10.86
C ILE A 325 -8.14 -11.31 -11.64
N VAL A 326 -8.99 -12.27 -11.26
CA VAL A 326 -10.30 -12.49 -11.88
C VAL A 326 -11.18 -11.24 -11.74
N GLY A 327 -11.23 -10.66 -10.55
CA GLY A 327 -11.98 -9.43 -10.29
C GLY A 327 -11.48 -8.24 -11.12
N ALA A 328 -10.16 -8.04 -11.20
CA ALA A 328 -9.56 -6.96 -11.98
C ALA A 328 -9.82 -7.12 -13.49
N GLN A 329 -9.71 -8.33 -14.03
CA GLN A 329 -10.01 -8.61 -15.44
C GLN A 329 -11.50 -8.42 -15.75
N THR A 330 -12.36 -8.90 -14.86
CA THR A 330 -13.82 -8.73 -15.00
C THR A 330 -14.18 -7.24 -14.99
N SER A 331 -13.63 -6.48 -14.05
CA SER A 331 -13.83 -5.04 -13.95
C SER A 331 -13.38 -4.30 -15.22
N SER A 332 -12.18 -4.62 -15.72
CA SER A 332 -11.64 -4.00 -16.94
C SER A 332 -12.50 -4.26 -18.18
N ARG A 333 -13.12 -5.45 -18.29
CA ARG A 333 -14.05 -5.80 -19.40
C ARG A 333 -15.41 -5.15 -19.24
N LEU A 334 -15.90 -4.97 -18.02
CA LEU A 334 -17.23 -4.43 -17.75
C LEU A 334 -17.25 -2.90 -17.67
N LEU A 335 -16.13 -2.26 -17.32
CA LEU A 335 -16.05 -0.80 -17.15
C LEU A 335 -16.54 -0.01 -18.38
N PRO A 336 -16.22 -0.38 -19.64
CA PRO A 336 -16.74 0.33 -20.82
C PRO A 336 -18.26 0.21 -20.98
N LYS A 337 -18.87 -0.85 -20.42
CA LYS A 337 -20.31 -1.13 -20.54
C LYS A 337 -21.13 -0.57 -19.38
N LEU A 338 -20.64 -0.74 -18.16
CA LEU A 338 -21.37 -0.43 -16.93
C LEU A 338 -20.95 0.91 -16.30
N HIS A 339 -19.85 1.52 -16.75
CA HIS A 339 -19.21 2.68 -16.13
C HIS A 339 -18.71 2.40 -14.68
N ALA A 340 -18.10 3.42 -14.02
CA ALA A 340 -17.44 3.22 -12.74
C ALA A 340 -18.41 2.94 -11.59
N ARG A 341 -19.50 3.73 -11.45
CA ARG A 341 -20.38 3.69 -10.28
C ARG A 341 -21.04 2.33 -10.01
N PRO A 342 -21.67 1.62 -10.97
CA PRO A 342 -22.23 0.29 -10.73
C PRO A 342 -21.18 -0.74 -10.29
N LEU A 343 -19.98 -0.69 -10.86
CA LEU A 343 -18.89 -1.59 -10.50
C LEU A 343 -18.40 -1.31 -9.06
N LEU A 344 -18.36 -0.04 -8.67
CA LEU A 344 -18.03 0.34 -7.27
C LEU A 344 -19.08 -0.18 -6.30
N LEU A 345 -20.38 -0.08 -6.64
CA LEU A 345 -21.46 -0.60 -5.82
C LEU A 345 -21.39 -2.12 -5.67
N ILE A 346 -21.17 -2.84 -6.78
CA ILE A 346 -21.02 -4.30 -6.75
C ILE A 346 -19.80 -4.69 -5.91
N GLY A 347 -18.65 -4.09 -6.16
CA GLY A 347 -17.42 -4.42 -5.44
C GLY A 347 -17.50 -4.13 -3.94
N THR A 348 -18.05 -2.96 -3.54
CA THR A 348 -18.22 -2.62 -2.12
C THR A 348 -19.28 -3.47 -1.42
N SER A 349 -20.35 -3.89 -2.13
CA SER A 349 -21.34 -4.84 -1.59
C SER A 349 -20.71 -6.22 -1.35
N LEU A 350 -19.94 -6.75 -2.32
CA LEU A 350 -19.24 -8.02 -2.16
C LEU A 350 -18.21 -7.94 -1.01
N ALA A 351 -17.50 -6.81 -0.86
CA ALA A 351 -16.58 -6.58 0.25
C ALA A 351 -17.34 -6.63 1.59
N THR A 352 -18.48 -5.95 1.69
CA THR A 352 -19.29 -5.94 2.91
C THR A 352 -19.76 -7.35 3.27
N LEU A 353 -20.29 -8.11 2.30
CA LEU A 353 -20.73 -9.49 2.51
C LEU A 353 -19.56 -10.40 2.90
N GLY A 354 -18.41 -10.27 2.25
CA GLY A 354 -17.21 -11.04 2.55
C GLY A 354 -16.68 -10.80 3.96
N PHE A 355 -16.63 -9.54 4.41
CA PHE A 355 -16.22 -9.19 5.77
C PHE A 355 -17.25 -9.60 6.82
N LEU A 356 -18.55 -9.49 6.54
CA LEU A 356 -19.60 -10.02 7.42
C LEU A 356 -19.50 -11.55 7.57
N TRP A 357 -19.10 -12.25 6.52
CA TRP A 357 -18.88 -13.69 6.60
C TRP A 357 -17.58 -14.01 7.37
N LEU A 358 -16.48 -13.31 7.08
CA LEU A 358 -15.23 -13.44 7.85
C LEU A 358 -15.38 -13.09 9.32
N SER A 359 -16.32 -12.23 9.69
CA SER A 359 -16.57 -11.89 11.11
C SER A 359 -17.20 -13.04 11.92
N ARG A 360 -17.45 -14.18 11.30
CA ARG A 360 -17.99 -15.39 11.94
C ARG A 360 -16.95 -16.51 12.12
N ILE A 361 -15.66 -16.20 11.90
CA ILE A 361 -14.58 -17.18 12.12
C ILE A 361 -14.53 -17.57 13.60
N GLY A 362 -14.25 -18.81 13.89
CA GLY A 362 -14.11 -19.36 15.23
C GLY A 362 -12.81 -20.14 15.40
N VAL A 363 -12.55 -20.61 16.61
CA VAL A 363 -11.35 -21.42 16.91
C VAL A 363 -11.33 -22.73 16.11
N HIS A 364 -12.50 -23.28 15.83
CA HIS A 364 -12.67 -24.58 15.13
C HIS A 364 -13.17 -24.41 13.70
N SER A 365 -13.06 -23.21 13.13
CA SER A 365 -13.51 -22.93 11.76
C SER A 365 -12.73 -23.74 10.72
N SER A 366 -13.47 -24.21 9.72
CA SER A 366 -12.89 -24.86 8.55
C SER A 366 -12.20 -23.86 7.64
N TYR A 367 -10.97 -24.16 7.21
CA TYR A 367 -10.26 -23.30 6.26
C TYR A 367 -11.09 -23.05 4.99
N THR A 368 -11.70 -24.09 4.43
CA THR A 368 -12.34 -24.01 3.10
C THR A 368 -13.61 -23.16 3.10
N VAL A 369 -14.49 -23.36 4.09
CA VAL A 369 -15.81 -22.72 4.12
C VAL A 369 -15.77 -21.40 4.87
N ASP A 370 -15.16 -21.41 6.06
CA ASP A 370 -15.27 -20.27 6.97
C ASP A 370 -14.22 -19.20 6.74
N VAL A 371 -13.10 -19.56 6.08
CA VAL A 371 -12.00 -18.62 5.85
C VAL A 371 -11.73 -18.38 4.37
N LEU A 372 -11.51 -19.43 3.57
CA LEU A 372 -11.16 -19.28 2.16
C LEU A 372 -12.29 -18.67 1.35
N ALA A 373 -13.52 -19.19 1.49
CA ALA A 373 -14.66 -18.69 0.71
C ALA A 373 -14.92 -17.18 0.93
N PRO A 374 -15.06 -16.68 2.18
CA PRO A 374 -15.27 -15.26 2.41
C PRO A 374 -14.04 -14.41 2.08
N SER A 375 -12.82 -14.89 2.31
CA SER A 375 -11.61 -14.15 1.96
C SER A 375 -11.40 -14.06 0.44
N ALA A 376 -11.75 -15.11 -0.31
CA ALA A 376 -11.76 -15.07 -1.77
C ALA A 376 -12.84 -14.11 -2.31
N LEU A 377 -14.01 -14.03 -1.67
CA LEU A 377 -15.03 -13.05 -1.99
C LEU A 377 -14.53 -11.61 -1.79
N CYS A 378 -13.88 -11.33 -0.65
CA CYS A 378 -13.21 -10.06 -0.40
C CYS A 378 -12.14 -9.78 -1.47
N ALA A 379 -11.32 -10.77 -1.81
CA ALA A 379 -10.26 -10.64 -2.79
C ALA A 379 -10.81 -10.35 -4.20
N LEU A 380 -11.91 -10.99 -4.60
CA LEU A 380 -12.64 -10.68 -5.83
C LEU A 380 -13.15 -9.24 -5.81
N ALA A 381 -13.71 -8.80 -4.69
CA ALA A 381 -14.24 -7.46 -4.50
C ALA A 381 -13.15 -6.39 -4.70
N ILE A 382 -11.98 -6.53 -4.09
CA ILE A 382 -10.90 -5.56 -4.27
C ILE A 382 -10.40 -5.53 -5.72
N GLY A 383 -10.30 -6.69 -6.37
CA GLY A 383 -9.98 -6.77 -7.80
C GLY A 383 -10.98 -5.99 -8.66
N LEU A 384 -12.27 -6.11 -8.36
CA LEU A 384 -13.33 -5.36 -9.06
C LEU A 384 -13.25 -3.85 -8.84
N LEU A 385 -12.74 -3.40 -7.67
CA LEU A 385 -12.75 -1.99 -7.28
C LEU A 385 -11.60 -1.17 -7.87
N PHE A 386 -10.42 -1.75 -8.10
CA PHE A 386 -9.23 -0.97 -8.50
C PHE A 386 -9.43 -0.17 -9.79
N THR A 387 -9.91 -0.82 -10.85
CA THR A 387 -10.06 -0.18 -12.16
C THR A 387 -11.10 0.95 -12.16
N PRO A 388 -12.32 0.77 -11.62
CA PRO A 388 -13.30 1.86 -11.57
C PRO A 388 -12.91 2.98 -10.62
N LEU A 389 -12.18 2.71 -9.53
CA LEU A 389 -11.65 3.78 -8.65
C LEU A 389 -10.61 4.62 -9.38
N ALA A 390 -9.68 4.01 -10.10
CA ALA A 390 -8.71 4.74 -10.91
C ALA A 390 -9.38 5.57 -12.01
N SER A 391 -10.38 5.01 -12.67
CA SER A 391 -11.17 5.73 -13.67
C SER A 391 -11.94 6.91 -13.06
N ALA A 392 -12.63 6.72 -11.94
CA ALA A 392 -13.39 7.76 -11.25
C ALA A 392 -12.48 8.89 -10.73
N ALA A 393 -11.30 8.55 -10.21
CA ALA A 393 -10.34 9.53 -9.70
C ALA A 393 -9.76 10.44 -10.79
N THR A 394 -9.65 9.96 -12.03
CA THR A 394 -9.10 10.73 -13.14
C THR A 394 -10.16 11.40 -14.01
N THR A 395 -11.43 11.04 -13.82
CA THR A 395 -12.53 11.63 -14.60
C THR A 395 -12.90 13.03 -14.10
N GLY A 396 -12.95 13.98 -15.02
CA GLY A 396 -13.25 15.38 -14.72
C GLY A 396 -12.05 16.17 -14.18
N VAL A 397 -10.87 15.54 -14.16
CA VAL A 397 -9.60 16.18 -13.82
C VAL A 397 -8.89 16.60 -15.12
N ASP A 398 -8.25 17.77 -15.11
CA ASP A 398 -7.46 18.22 -16.25
C ASP A 398 -6.35 17.21 -16.59
N ARG A 399 -6.06 17.07 -17.89
CA ARG A 399 -5.00 16.11 -18.35
C ARG A 399 -3.64 16.37 -17.70
N ALA A 400 -3.33 17.63 -17.39
CA ALA A 400 -2.11 18.01 -16.70
C ALA A 400 -2.06 17.48 -15.25
N ASP A 401 -3.21 17.36 -14.59
CA ASP A 401 -3.33 16.93 -13.19
C ASP A 401 -3.66 15.40 -13.06
N ALA A 402 -3.84 14.67 -14.16
CA ALA A 402 -4.21 13.25 -14.13
C ALA A 402 -3.17 12.37 -13.39
N GLY A 403 -1.89 12.69 -13.52
CA GLY A 403 -0.82 12.03 -12.79
C GLY A 403 -0.91 12.28 -11.28
N LEU A 404 -1.19 13.51 -10.88
CA LEU A 404 -1.42 13.91 -9.50
C LEU A 404 -2.65 13.20 -8.91
N ALA A 405 -3.77 13.15 -9.63
CA ALA A 405 -4.99 12.45 -9.23
C ALA A 405 -4.74 10.96 -8.94
N SER A 406 -3.99 10.30 -9.82
CA SER A 406 -3.59 8.89 -9.62
C SER A 406 -2.63 8.73 -8.43
N GLY A 407 -1.71 9.66 -8.23
CA GLY A 407 -0.82 9.70 -7.07
C GLY A 407 -1.60 9.84 -5.76
N VAL A 408 -2.55 10.77 -5.70
CA VAL A 408 -3.41 10.98 -4.53
C VAL A 408 -4.26 9.74 -4.23
N LEU A 409 -4.80 9.07 -5.26
CA LEU A 409 -5.55 7.81 -5.09
C LEU A 409 -4.68 6.71 -4.47
N ASN A 410 -3.44 6.56 -4.93
CA ASN A 410 -2.51 5.59 -4.36
C ASN A 410 -2.10 5.96 -2.93
N THR A 411 -1.88 7.25 -2.66
CA THR A 411 -1.64 7.76 -1.30
C THR A 411 -2.82 7.47 -0.38
N SER A 412 -4.06 7.71 -0.82
CA SER A 412 -5.28 7.39 -0.07
C SER A 412 -5.37 5.90 0.26
N ARG A 413 -5.00 5.02 -0.69
CA ARG A 413 -4.93 3.57 -0.46
C ARG A 413 -3.94 3.21 0.65
N GLN A 414 -2.75 3.78 0.61
CA GLN A 414 -1.68 3.49 1.57
C GLN A 414 -1.99 4.06 2.95
N LEU A 415 -2.48 5.29 3.01
CA LEU A 415 -2.93 5.92 4.26
C LEU A 415 -4.09 5.14 4.88
N GLY A 416 -5.07 4.74 4.06
CA GLY A 416 -6.16 3.87 4.50
C GLY A 416 -5.61 2.58 5.10
N GLY A 417 -4.67 1.91 4.41
CA GLY A 417 -4.03 0.68 4.88
C GLY A 417 -3.37 0.84 6.25
N SER A 418 -2.59 1.89 6.43
CA SER A 418 -1.87 2.17 7.68
C SER A 418 -2.80 2.54 8.83
N LEU A 419 -3.77 3.45 8.60
CA LEU A 419 -4.76 3.85 9.59
C LEU A 419 -5.71 2.69 9.93
N GLY A 420 -6.15 1.96 8.91
CA GLY A 420 -7.02 0.79 9.09
C GLY A 420 -6.36 -0.28 9.95
N LEU A 421 -5.10 -0.61 9.66
CA LEU A 421 -4.36 -1.59 10.45
C LEU A 421 -4.18 -1.13 11.91
N ALA A 422 -3.89 0.15 12.14
CA ALA A 422 -3.75 0.68 13.50
C ALA A 422 -5.08 0.60 14.28
N VAL A 423 -6.17 1.09 13.68
CA VAL A 423 -7.50 1.10 14.33
C VAL A 423 -8.02 -0.32 14.54
N LEU A 424 -7.99 -1.14 13.50
CA LEU A 424 -8.52 -2.52 13.59
C LEU A 424 -7.65 -3.40 14.48
N GLY A 425 -6.32 -3.19 14.49
CA GLY A 425 -5.40 -3.87 15.39
C GLY A 425 -5.67 -3.53 16.85
N THR A 426 -5.88 -2.24 17.15
CA THR A 426 -6.25 -1.78 18.49
C THR A 426 -7.58 -2.38 18.95
N LEU A 427 -8.61 -2.35 18.10
CA LEU A 427 -9.93 -2.93 18.44
C LEU A 427 -9.86 -4.45 18.62
N ALA A 428 -9.01 -5.14 17.85
CA ALA A 428 -8.77 -6.56 18.04
C ALA A 428 -8.07 -6.84 19.37
N ALA A 429 -7.05 -6.05 19.72
CA ALA A 429 -6.33 -6.18 20.99
C ALA A 429 -7.25 -5.92 22.19
N ASP A 430 -8.08 -4.86 22.13
CA ASP A 430 -9.09 -4.57 23.17
C ASP A 430 -10.08 -5.71 23.35
N ALA A 431 -10.55 -6.35 22.27
CA ALA A 431 -11.46 -7.50 22.35
C ALA A 431 -10.76 -8.71 22.96
N SER A 432 -9.51 -8.99 22.57
CA SER A 432 -8.71 -10.08 23.15
C SER A 432 -8.39 -9.87 24.63
N ALA A 433 -8.16 -8.64 25.06
CA ALA A 433 -7.83 -8.28 26.45
C ALA A 433 -8.96 -8.54 27.46
N ARG A 434 -10.20 -8.74 27.01
CA ARG A 434 -11.36 -9.09 27.86
C ARG A 434 -11.30 -10.53 28.38
N PHE A 435 -10.44 -11.37 27.84
CA PHE A 435 -10.26 -12.74 28.26
C PHE A 435 -9.21 -12.86 29.37
N ALA A 436 -9.41 -13.79 30.30
CA ALA A 436 -8.44 -14.06 31.37
C ALA A 436 -7.04 -14.45 30.84
N ARG A 437 -7.00 -15.01 29.63
CA ARG A 437 -5.75 -15.30 28.87
C ARG A 437 -5.81 -14.65 27.50
N PRO A 438 -5.37 -13.38 27.37
CA PRO A 438 -5.52 -12.61 26.12
C PRO A 438 -4.82 -13.21 24.88
N LEU A 439 -3.83 -14.08 25.07
CA LEU A 439 -3.14 -14.79 23.99
C LEU A 439 -3.68 -16.21 23.72
N SER A 440 -4.78 -16.60 24.36
CA SER A 440 -5.45 -17.88 24.04
C SER A 440 -6.05 -17.83 22.62
N ALA A 441 -6.21 -18.99 22.00
CA ALA A 441 -6.84 -19.09 20.68
C ALA A 441 -8.23 -18.43 20.64
N ALA A 442 -9.03 -18.61 21.70
CA ALA A 442 -10.36 -18.00 21.82
C ALA A 442 -10.27 -16.47 21.90
N ALA A 443 -9.33 -15.93 22.67
CA ALA A 443 -9.14 -14.49 22.80
C ALA A 443 -8.68 -13.84 21.48
N LEU A 444 -7.67 -14.44 20.83
CA LEU A 444 -7.18 -13.95 19.55
C LEU A 444 -8.26 -14.02 18.46
N THR A 445 -9.02 -15.12 18.42
CA THR A 445 -10.11 -15.26 17.45
C THR A 445 -11.18 -14.20 17.67
N SER A 446 -11.59 -13.93 18.92
CA SER A 446 -12.53 -12.84 19.23
C SER A 446 -12.01 -11.48 18.79
N GLY A 447 -10.71 -11.23 18.92
CA GLY A 447 -10.06 -10.04 18.36
C GLY A 447 -10.20 -9.94 16.84
N TYR A 448 -9.94 -11.04 16.12
CA TYR A 448 -10.06 -11.06 14.65
C TYR A 448 -11.51 -10.93 14.19
N GLU A 449 -12.47 -11.60 14.87
CA GLU A 449 -13.90 -11.40 14.63
C GLU A 449 -14.28 -9.92 14.73
N ARG A 450 -13.83 -9.25 15.81
CA ARG A 450 -14.11 -7.82 16.02
C ARG A 450 -13.51 -6.96 14.91
N ALA A 451 -12.28 -7.23 14.48
CA ALA A 451 -11.65 -6.52 13.38
C ALA A 451 -12.44 -6.70 12.07
N PHE A 452 -12.92 -7.89 11.76
CA PHE A 452 -13.70 -8.14 10.55
C PHE A 452 -15.13 -7.56 10.64
N GLN A 453 -15.76 -7.52 11.82
CA GLN A 453 -17.04 -6.80 12.03
C GLN A 453 -16.90 -5.31 11.70
N VAL A 454 -15.83 -4.67 12.22
CA VAL A 454 -15.57 -3.25 11.94
C VAL A 454 -15.18 -3.05 10.49
N SER A 455 -14.42 -3.97 9.88
CA SER A 455 -14.11 -3.93 8.44
C SER A 455 -15.37 -4.01 7.57
N ALA A 456 -16.36 -4.81 7.97
CA ALA A 456 -17.67 -4.84 7.30
C ALA A 456 -18.39 -3.49 7.40
N GLY A 457 -18.36 -2.85 8.58
CA GLY A 457 -18.90 -1.50 8.76
C GLY A 457 -18.19 -0.46 7.88
N ILE A 458 -16.85 -0.53 7.79
CA ILE A 458 -16.07 0.33 6.91
C ILE A 458 -16.44 0.09 5.43
N ALA A 459 -16.59 -1.17 5.01
CA ALA A 459 -17.00 -1.51 3.65
C ALA A 459 -18.44 -1.03 3.35
N LEU A 460 -19.34 -1.05 4.32
CA LEU A 460 -20.69 -0.50 4.21
C LEU A 460 -20.67 1.03 4.04
N ILE A 461 -19.82 1.73 4.78
CA ILE A 461 -19.61 3.18 4.60
C ILE A 461 -19.02 3.46 3.20
N ALA A 462 -18.10 2.63 2.73
CA ALA A 462 -17.56 2.73 1.37
C ALA A 462 -18.64 2.49 0.31
N LEU A 463 -19.60 1.56 0.55
CA LEU A 463 -20.76 1.35 -0.30
C LEU A 463 -21.65 2.60 -0.37
N ALA A 464 -21.97 3.19 0.79
CA ALA A 464 -22.75 4.43 0.86
C ALA A 464 -22.02 5.59 0.14
N THR A 465 -20.70 5.71 0.33
CA THR A 465 -19.87 6.71 -0.36
C THR A 465 -19.85 6.48 -1.88
N SER A 466 -19.88 5.23 -2.33
CA SER A 466 -19.92 4.88 -3.76
C SER A 466 -21.20 5.33 -4.45
N LEU A 467 -22.31 5.50 -3.70
CA LEU A 467 -23.54 6.11 -4.22
C LEU A 467 -23.36 7.59 -4.57
N ALA A 468 -22.43 8.28 -3.91
CA ALA A 468 -22.13 9.69 -4.17
C ALA A 468 -21.17 9.93 -5.35
N VAL A 469 -20.53 8.88 -5.87
CA VAL A 469 -19.71 8.96 -7.09
C VAL A 469 -20.60 9.31 -8.28
N PRO A 470 -20.29 10.39 -9.04
CA PRO A 470 -21.11 10.80 -10.18
C PRO A 470 -21.24 9.69 -11.22
N LYS A 471 -22.40 9.59 -11.87
CA LYS A 471 -22.58 8.78 -13.09
C LYS A 471 -21.80 9.47 -14.21
N VAL A 472 -20.60 9.00 -14.50
CA VAL A 472 -19.82 9.53 -15.61
C VAL A 472 -20.33 8.90 -16.90
N ILE A 473 -20.99 9.71 -17.72
CA ILE A 473 -21.29 9.36 -19.09
C ILE A 473 -20.00 9.68 -19.86
N VAL A 474 -19.27 8.66 -20.27
CA VAL A 474 -18.18 8.84 -21.25
C VAL A 474 -18.87 9.28 -22.53
N ALA A 475 -18.75 10.57 -22.88
CA ALA A 475 -19.15 11.04 -24.19
C ALA A 475 -18.32 10.23 -25.21
N HIS A 476 -18.97 9.38 -25.99
CA HIS A 476 -18.33 8.78 -27.15
C HIS A 476 -17.86 9.95 -28.02
N PRO A 477 -16.59 10.04 -28.43
CA PRO A 477 -16.22 10.94 -29.51
C PRO A 477 -17.02 10.45 -30.72
N ASN A 478 -17.95 11.28 -31.14
CA ASN A 478 -18.61 11.09 -32.43
C ASN A 478 -17.55 10.93 -33.52
N HIS A 479 -17.73 9.94 -34.34
CA HIS A 479 -16.94 9.52 -35.51
C HIS A 479 -16.34 10.65 -36.33
#